data_85ec1fbd8358146176515f6d148bae28
#
_entry.id   85ec1fbd8358146176515f6d148bae28
#
_cell.length_a   1.000
_cell.length_b   1.000
_cell.length_c   1.000
_cell.angle_alpha   90.00
_cell.angle_beta   90.00
_cell.angle_gamma   90.00
#
_symmetry.space_group_name_H-M   'P 1'
#
loop_
_entity.id
_entity.type
_entity.pdbx_description
1 polymer ?
#
loop_
_entity_poly.entity_id
_entity_poly.type
_entity_poly.pdbx_seq_one_letter_code
_entity_poly.pdbx_strand_id
1 'polypeptide(L)'
;MGNWRNGEFGNFITLKRGFDLPQQKREDGQVPIFSSSGITGTHSTAMVNAPGVITGRYGTIGEVFYAAEDFWPLNTTLFVEDFHGNDAKFIYYFLKTLEWSKFTSASAVPGINRNTVHKETVSLPDIETQRRIASTLSMLDEKIKTNTEINDNLYAQAKTIFYKGIMPSERI
;
A
#
# COMPACT_ATOMS: atom_id res chain seq x y z
N MET A 1 24.76 -1.95 16.69
CA MET A 1 23.32 -1.68 16.90
C MET A 1 23.00 -0.36 16.23
N GLY A 2 21.98 -0.31 15.34
CA GLY A 2 21.59 0.92 14.66
C GLY A 2 21.14 1.99 15.67
N ASN A 3 21.36 3.25 15.34
CA ASN A 3 20.97 4.37 16.20
C ASN A 3 19.47 4.66 15.99
N TRP A 4 18.66 4.48 17.04
CA TRP A 4 17.21 4.72 17.01
C TRP A 4 16.90 6.14 17.46
N ARG A 5 16.04 6.82 16.72
CA ARG A 5 15.57 8.17 17.02
C ARG A 5 14.12 8.13 17.46
N ASN A 6 13.83 8.70 18.63
CA ASN A 6 12.48 8.85 19.16
C ASN A 6 11.94 10.24 18.81
N GLY A 7 10.67 10.33 18.49
CA GLY A 7 10.04 11.63 18.21
C GLY A 7 8.58 11.47 17.80
N GLU A 8 7.92 12.60 17.57
CA GLU A 8 6.60 12.59 16.98
C GLU A 8 6.66 12.07 15.53
N PHE A 9 5.68 11.31 15.14
CA PHE A 9 5.61 10.70 13.81
C PHE A 9 5.70 11.74 12.68
N GLY A 10 5.10 12.93 12.88
CA GLY A 10 5.18 14.04 11.95
C GLY A 10 6.59 14.59 11.70
N ASN A 11 7.55 14.29 12.59
CA ASN A 11 8.97 14.65 12.39
C ASN A 11 9.69 13.68 11.44
N PHE A 12 9.09 12.51 11.17
CA PHE A 12 9.67 11.47 10.32
C PHE A 12 9.02 11.42 8.95
N ILE A 13 7.72 11.67 8.85
CA ILE A 13 7.00 11.77 7.57
C ILE A 13 5.86 12.78 7.65
N THR A 14 5.48 13.34 6.51
CA THR A 14 4.27 14.15 6.38
C THR A 14 3.19 13.35 5.65
N LEU A 15 2.06 13.11 6.34
CA LEU A 15 0.87 12.55 5.71
C LEU A 15 -0.02 13.66 5.15
N LYS A 16 -0.54 13.45 3.95
CA LYS A 16 -1.50 14.35 3.30
C LYS A 16 -2.74 13.59 2.82
N ARG A 17 -3.89 14.26 2.81
CA ARG A 17 -5.11 13.75 2.21
C ARG A 17 -4.95 13.70 0.69
N GLY A 18 -5.42 12.61 0.07
CA GLY A 18 -5.50 12.50 -1.38
C GLY A 18 -6.51 13.46 -2.02
N PHE A 19 -6.64 13.39 -3.32
CA PHE A 19 -7.31 14.35 -4.18
C PHE A 19 -8.67 13.84 -4.64
N ASP A 20 -9.59 14.76 -4.89
CA ASP A 20 -10.90 14.41 -5.45
C ASP A 20 -10.75 14.11 -6.96
N LEU A 21 -11.24 12.93 -7.38
CA LEU A 21 -11.34 12.55 -8.79
C LEU A 21 -12.65 11.80 -9.01
N PRO A 22 -13.76 12.51 -9.29
CA PRO A 22 -15.02 11.90 -9.63
C PRO A 22 -14.90 10.98 -10.85
N GLN A 23 -15.69 9.92 -10.88
CA GLN A 23 -15.61 8.90 -11.93
C GLN A 23 -15.78 9.48 -13.34
N GLN A 24 -16.63 10.51 -13.48
CA GLN A 24 -16.89 11.18 -14.76
C GLN A 24 -15.71 12.03 -15.27
N LYS A 25 -14.73 12.34 -14.39
CA LYS A 25 -13.52 13.09 -14.75
C LYS A 25 -12.30 12.19 -14.97
N ARG A 26 -12.49 10.86 -14.88
CA ARG A 26 -11.41 9.93 -15.18
C ARG A 26 -11.26 9.79 -16.67
N GLU A 27 -10.05 9.95 -17.14
CA GLU A 27 -9.65 9.80 -18.54
C GLU A 27 -8.85 8.50 -18.70
N ASP A 28 -8.92 7.89 -19.86
CA ASP A 28 -8.16 6.68 -20.15
C ASP A 28 -6.66 6.93 -20.04
N GLY A 29 -5.95 6.04 -19.35
CA GLY A 29 -4.52 6.13 -19.10
C GLY A 29 -3.99 4.95 -18.30
N GLN A 30 -2.71 5.03 -17.92
CA GLN A 30 -1.99 3.96 -17.23
C GLN A 30 -1.70 4.29 -15.75
N VAL A 31 -1.94 5.53 -15.31
CA VAL A 31 -1.63 5.98 -13.95
C VAL A 31 -2.61 5.34 -12.96
N PRO A 32 -2.14 4.54 -11.99
CA PRO A 32 -3.02 3.87 -11.04
C PRO A 32 -3.70 4.87 -10.10
N ILE A 33 -5.00 4.68 -9.89
CA ILE A 33 -5.80 5.41 -8.92
C ILE A 33 -5.92 4.57 -7.65
N PHE A 34 -5.42 5.10 -6.52
CA PHE A 34 -5.53 4.44 -5.21
C PHE A 34 -6.71 4.96 -4.41
N SER A 35 -7.56 4.04 -3.97
CA SER A 35 -8.59 4.25 -2.93
C SER A 35 -8.16 3.63 -1.61
N SER A 36 -9.00 3.71 -0.58
CA SER A 36 -8.77 3.03 0.71
C SER A 36 -8.71 1.50 0.62
N SER A 37 -9.21 0.91 -0.46
CA SER A 37 -9.19 -0.54 -0.72
C SER A 37 -8.15 -0.96 -1.78
N GLY A 38 -7.24 -0.07 -2.16
CA GLY A 38 -6.22 -0.32 -3.18
C GLY A 38 -6.53 0.33 -4.52
N ILE A 39 -5.99 -0.24 -5.61
CA ILE A 39 -6.17 0.29 -6.95
C ILE A 39 -7.62 0.09 -7.41
N THR A 40 -8.25 1.19 -7.87
CA THR A 40 -9.67 1.21 -8.31
C THR A 40 -9.84 1.68 -9.75
N GLY A 41 -8.81 1.61 -10.54
CA GLY A 41 -8.80 2.02 -11.94
C GLY A 41 -7.54 2.79 -12.30
N THR A 42 -7.58 3.43 -13.46
CA THR A 42 -6.45 4.21 -13.99
C THR A 42 -6.90 5.60 -14.44
N HIS A 43 -5.94 6.50 -14.68
CA HIS A 43 -6.15 7.86 -15.18
C HIS A 43 -5.02 8.26 -16.14
N SER A 44 -5.21 9.34 -16.87
CA SER A 44 -4.22 9.88 -17.82
C SER A 44 -3.06 10.59 -17.13
N THR A 45 -3.30 11.20 -15.95
CA THR A 45 -2.31 12.03 -15.24
C THR A 45 -2.12 11.59 -13.79
N ALA A 46 -0.90 11.74 -13.29
CA ALA A 46 -0.56 11.52 -11.90
C ALA A 46 -0.64 12.82 -11.07
N MET A 47 -0.95 12.70 -9.80
CA MET A 47 -0.87 13.80 -8.82
C MET A 47 0.33 13.69 -7.89
N VAL A 48 0.93 12.51 -7.79
CA VAL A 48 2.06 12.24 -6.91
C VAL A 48 3.06 11.37 -7.64
N ASN A 49 4.33 11.75 -7.55
CA ASN A 49 5.43 10.98 -8.13
C ASN A 49 5.80 9.79 -7.23
N ALA A 50 6.27 8.72 -7.86
CA ALA A 50 6.81 7.55 -7.17
C ALA A 50 8.18 7.85 -6.49
N PRO A 51 8.56 7.08 -5.47
CA PRO A 51 7.77 6.05 -4.81
C PRO A 51 6.73 6.64 -3.85
N GLY A 52 5.57 5.99 -3.74
CA GLY A 52 4.50 6.42 -2.85
C GLY A 52 4.13 5.40 -1.78
N VAL A 53 3.68 5.89 -0.63
CA VAL A 53 3.06 5.06 0.41
C VAL A 53 1.71 5.64 0.74
N ILE A 54 0.67 4.81 0.64
CA ILE A 54 -0.72 5.21 0.75
C ILE A 54 -1.41 4.37 1.82
N THR A 55 -2.31 4.96 2.60
CA THR A 55 -3.17 4.23 3.55
C THR A 55 -4.62 4.69 3.46
N GLY A 56 -5.53 3.79 3.78
CA GLY A 56 -6.95 4.10 3.83
C GLY A 56 -7.28 5.06 4.96
N ARG A 57 -7.96 6.17 4.63
CA ARG A 57 -8.44 7.18 5.58
C ARG A 57 -9.90 6.93 5.99
N TYR A 58 -10.75 6.53 5.05
CA TYR A 58 -12.15 6.17 5.22
C TYR A 58 -12.44 4.82 4.57
N GLY A 59 -13.45 4.11 5.03
CA GLY A 59 -13.79 2.79 4.52
C GLY A 59 -12.81 1.73 5.04
N THR A 60 -11.96 1.21 4.19
CA THR A 60 -10.92 0.24 4.59
C THR A 60 -9.75 0.98 5.25
N ILE A 61 -9.83 1.12 6.58
CA ILE A 61 -8.85 1.84 7.38
C ILE A 61 -7.66 0.91 7.70
N GLY A 62 -6.42 1.44 7.59
CA GLY A 62 -5.21 0.75 8.01
C GLY A 62 -4.58 -0.15 6.95
N GLU A 63 -5.24 -0.37 5.82
CA GLU A 63 -4.59 -0.98 4.66
C GLU A 63 -3.51 -0.02 4.13
N VAL A 64 -2.31 -0.56 3.88
CA VAL A 64 -1.16 0.23 3.40
C VAL A 64 -0.70 -0.32 2.07
N PHE A 65 -0.55 0.57 1.11
CA PHE A 65 -0.14 0.26 -0.26
C PHE A 65 1.16 0.98 -0.60
N TYR A 66 1.95 0.36 -1.46
CA TYR A 66 3.17 0.92 -2.03
C TYR A 66 2.97 1.15 -3.52
N ALA A 67 3.18 2.39 -3.98
CA ALA A 67 3.18 2.74 -5.39
C ALA A 67 4.63 2.83 -5.88
N ALA A 68 4.97 1.95 -6.83
CA ALA A 68 6.29 1.96 -7.49
C ALA A 68 6.33 2.90 -8.71
N GLU A 69 5.18 3.35 -9.15
CA GLU A 69 4.98 4.25 -10.29
C GLU A 69 4.19 5.48 -9.84
N ASP A 70 4.23 6.54 -10.62
CA ASP A 70 3.45 7.75 -10.38
C ASP A 70 1.97 7.43 -10.29
N PHE A 71 1.23 8.10 -9.40
CA PHE A 71 -0.10 7.66 -9.03
C PHE A 71 -1.05 8.81 -8.67
N TRP A 72 -2.35 8.49 -8.60
CA TRP A 72 -3.39 9.37 -8.10
C TRP A 72 -3.98 8.79 -6.81
N PRO A 73 -3.69 9.36 -5.62
CA PRO A 73 -4.38 8.99 -4.38
C PRO A 73 -5.71 9.71 -4.26
N LEU A 74 -6.81 8.95 -4.08
CA LEU A 74 -8.15 9.54 -3.89
C LEU A 74 -8.31 10.17 -2.50
N ASN A 75 -9.29 11.05 -2.36
CA ASN A 75 -9.63 11.75 -1.12
C ASN A 75 -9.99 10.82 0.06
N THR A 76 -10.28 9.55 -0.20
CA THR A 76 -10.51 8.49 0.80
C THR A 76 -9.22 7.94 1.40
N THR A 77 -8.06 8.40 0.95
CA THR A 77 -6.74 7.96 1.41
C THR A 77 -5.96 9.09 2.09
N LEU A 78 -4.94 8.68 2.84
CA LEU A 78 -3.76 9.49 3.16
C LEU A 78 -2.58 8.94 2.37
N PHE A 79 -1.67 9.80 1.94
CA PHE A 79 -0.41 9.40 1.33
C PHE A 79 0.75 10.15 1.99
N VAL A 80 1.94 9.59 1.89
CA VAL A 80 3.16 10.25 2.36
C VAL A 80 3.57 11.30 1.34
N GLU A 81 3.43 12.58 1.72
CA GLU A 81 3.83 13.72 0.90
C GLU A 81 5.34 13.98 0.98
N ASP A 82 5.90 13.79 2.17
CA ASP A 82 7.35 13.94 2.43
C ASP A 82 7.82 12.84 3.37
N PHE A 83 8.88 12.17 2.98
CA PHE A 83 9.53 11.11 3.77
C PHE A 83 10.58 11.65 4.74
N HIS A 84 10.88 12.95 4.73
CA HIS A 84 11.90 13.59 5.57
C HIS A 84 13.25 12.84 5.56
N GLY A 85 13.65 12.32 4.39
CA GLY A 85 14.89 11.55 4.21
C GLY A 85 14.83 10.10 4.69
N ASN A 86 13.67 9.59 5.12
CA ASN A 86 13.50 8.18 5.45
C ASN A 86 13.26 7.34 4.18
N ASP A 87 13.56 6.06 4.26
CA ASP A 87 13.39 5.11 3.16
C ASP A 87 11.90 4.80 2.95
N ALA A 88 11.40 5.05 1.74
CA ALA A 88 9.98 4.89 1.43
C ALA A 88 9.49 3.44 1.61
N LYS A 89 10.32 2.45 1.28
CA LYS A 89 9.96 1.04 1.43
C LYS A 89 9.93 0.62 2.90
N PHE A 90 10.86 1.15 3.71
CA PHE A 90 10.83 0.99 5.16
C PHE A 90 9.56 1.62 5.75
N ILE A 91 9.22 2.85 5.37
CA ILE A 91 8.01 3.54 5.83
C ILE A 91 6.75 2.74 5.45
N TYR A 92 6.70 2.13 4.25
CA TYR A 92 5.61 1.23 3.88
C TYR A 92 5.44 0.08 4.88
N TYR A 93 6.51 -0.62 5.24
CA TYR A 93 6.45 -1.71 6.22
C TYR A 93 6.14 -1.19 7.63
N PHE A 94 6.73 -0.07 8.01
CA PHE A 94 6.47 0.55 9.31
C PHE A 94 4.99 0.93 9.47
N LEU A 95 4.38 1.55 8.47
CA LEU A 95 2.95 1.90 8.51
C LEU A 95 2.05 0.67 8.66
N LYS A 96 2.44 -0.49 8.14
CA LYS A 96 1.70 -1.76 8.31
C LYS A 96 1.74 -2.28 9.75
N THR A 97 2.67 -1.84 10.57
CA THR A 97 2.75 -2.23 11.99
C THR A 97 1.92 -1.35 12.92
N LEU A 98 1.42 -0.21 12.41
CA LEU A 98 0.64 0.72 13.23
C LEU A 98 -0.77 0.17 13.51
N GLU A 99 -1.22 0.38 14.73
CA GLU A 99 -2.60 0.11 15.14
C GLU A 99 -3.52 1.28 14.76
N TRP A 100 -3.94 1.31 13.50
CA TRP A 100 -4.69 2.42 12.91
C TRP A 100 -6.02 2.72 13.61
N SER A 101 -6.63 1.74 14.27
CA SER A 101 -7.85 1.90 15.07
C SER A 101 -7.73 2.99 16.14
N LYS A 102 -6.55 3.22 16.69
CA LYS A 102 -6.29 4.29 17.69
C LYS A 102 -6.48 5.70 17.15
N PHE A 103 -6.38 5.88 15.84
CA PHE A 103 -6.42 7.18 15.18
C PHE A 103 -7.77 7.50 14.56
N THR A 104 -8.77 6.64 14.77
CA THR A 104 -10.11 6.83 14.22
C THR A 104 -10.95 7.73 15.13
N SER A 105 -11.72 8.62 14.51
CA SER A 105 -12.72 9.41 15.22
C SER A 105 -13.93 8.54 15.59
N ALA A 106 -14.50 8.79 16.77
CA ALA A 106 -15.77 8.20 17.23
C ALA A 106 -16.96 8.88 16.53
N SER A 107 -17.06 8.79 15.20
CA SER A 107 -18.13 9.37 14.39
C SER A 107 -18.90 8.29 13.65
N ALA A 108 -20.12 8.60 13.16
CA ALA A 108 -20.92 7.67 12.35
C ALA A 108 -20.19 7.15 11.10
N VAL A 109 -19.22 7.91 10.58
CA VAL A 109 -18.27 7.50 9.54
C VAL A 109 -16.87 7.59 10.12
N PRO A 110 -16.31 6.48 10.64
CA PRO A 110 -14.97 6.48 11.20
C PRO A 110 -13.95 6.91 10.15
N GLY A 111 -13.03 7.77 10.54
CA GLY A 111 -11.96 8.24 9.65
C GLY A 111 -10.70 8.59 10.42
N ILE A 112 -9.55 8.45 9.78
CA ILE A 112 -8.27 8.80 10.37
C ILE A 112 -8.07 10.32 10.34
N ASN A 113 -7.74 10.88 11.50
CA ASN A 113 -7.25 12.24 11.61
C ASN A 113 -5.71 12.23 11.54
N ARG A 114 -5.15 12.70 10.41
CA ARG A 114 -3.69 12.76 10.21
C ARG A 114 -2.95 13.53 11.31
N ASN A 115 -3.58 14.58 11.87
CA ASN A 115 -2.93 15.38 12.91
C ASN A 115 -2.77 14.59 14.22
N THR A 116 -3.66 13.65 14.49
CA THR A 116 -3.52 12.70 15.61
C THR A 116 -2.40 11.71 15.35
N VAL A 117 -2.31 11.19 14.11
CA VAL A 117 -1.21 10.30 13.71
C VAL A 117 0.14 11.00 13.83
N HIS A 118 0.25 12.25 13.37
CA HIS A 118 1.50 13.02 13.43
C HIS A 118 2.01 13.25 14.86
N LYS A 119 1.13 13.26 15.86
CA LYS A 119 1.50 13.44 17.28
C LYS A 119 1.89 12.15 17.99
N GLU A 120 1.69 10.98 17.35
CA GLU A 120 2.08 9.69 17.92
C GLU A 120 3.59 9.64 18.11
N THR A 121 4.02 9.16 19.28
CA THR A 121 5.46 8.98 19.55
C THR A 121 5.92 7.67 18.96
N VAL A 122 6.90 7.73 18.08
CA VAL A 122 7.49 6.57 17.39
C VAL A 122 9.00 6.55 17.52
N SER A 123 9.59 5.39 17.26
CA SER A 123 11.03 5.18 17.23
C SER A 123 11.42 4.59 15.88
N LEU A 124 12.27 5.28 15.13
CA LEU A 124 12.78 4.83 13.84
C LEU A 124 14.30 4.70 13.88
N PRO A 125 14.87 3.67 13.25
CA PRO A 125 16.32 3.50 13.14
C PRO A 125 16.94 4.47 12.14
N ASP A 126 18.26 4.53 12.10
CA ASP A 126 19.00 5.24 11.06
C ASP A 126 18.72 4.71 9.66
N ILE A 127 19.01 5.52 8.64
CA ILE A 127 18.65 5.23 7.23
C ILE A 127 19.29 3.92 6.70
N GLU A 128 20.50 3.57 7.16
CA GLU A 128 21.15 2.33 6.73
C GLU A 128 20.42 1.11 7.28
N THR A 129 20.02 1.18 8.55
CA THR A 129 19.22 0.13 9.19
C THR A 129 17.82 0.04 8.54
N GLN A 130 17.17 1.17 8.21
CA GLN A 130 15.92 1.20 7.48
C GLN A 130 16.02 0.45 6.14
N ARG A 131 17.05 0.74 5.34
CA ARG A 131 17.27 0.08 4.04
C ARG A 131 17.52 -1.41 4.17
N ARG A 132 18.27 -1.85 5.19
CA ARG A 132 18.48 -3.29 5.44
C ARG A 132 17.19 -4.00 5.81
N ILE A 133 16.37 -3.40 6.68
CA ILE A 133 15.06 -3.95 7.05
C ILE A 133 14.16 -4.02 5.81
N ALA A 134 14.04 -2.92 5.06
CA ALA A 134 13.24 -2.84 3.85
C ALA A 134 13.65 -3.88 2.80
N SER A 135 14.95 -4.03 2.56
CA SER A 135 15.48 -5.04 1.64
C SER A 135 15.13 -6.46 2.06
N THR A 136 15.30 -6.79 3.35
CA THR A 136 14.97 -8.12 3.86
C THR A 136 13.48 -8.43 3.71
N LEU A 137 12.61 -7.49 4.09
CA LEU A 137 11.17 -7.68 4.00
C LEU A 137 10.69 -7.73 2.54
N SER A 138 11.29 -6.92 1.65
CA SER A 138 10.97 -6.96 0.21
C SER A 138 11.33 -8.30 -0.42
N MET A 139 12.47 -8.89 -0.07
CA MET A 139 12.84 -10.23 -0.55
C MET A 139 11.84 -11.30 -0.08
N LEU A 140 11.30 -11.16 1.13
CA LEU A 140 10.25 -12.07 1.63
C LEU A 140 8.95 -11.88 0.86
N ASP A 141 8.52 -10.64 0.61
CA ASP A 141 7.33 -10.35 -0.19
C ASP A 141 7.45 -10.89 -1.63
N GLU A 142 8.61 -10.71 -2.26
CA GLU A 142 8.88 -11.28 -3.59
C GLU A 142 8.80 -12.81 -3.59
N LYS A 143 9.35 -13.45 -2.56
CA LYS A 143 9.28 -14.91 -2.43
C LYS A 143 7.85 -15.40 -2.22
N ILE A 144 7.06 -14.70 -1.41
CA ILE A 144 5.63 -14.99 -1.22
C ILE A 144 4.89 -14.86 -2.55
N LYS A 145 5.11 -13.76 -3.29
CA LYS A 145 4.51 -13.53 -4.60
C LYS A 145 4.85 -14.65 -5.59
N THR A 146 6.13 -14.98 -5.72
CA THR A 146 6.60 -16.05 -6.61
C THR A 146 5.99 -17.41 -6.25
N ASN A 147 5.93 -17.74 -4.95
CA ASN A 147 5.31 -18.99 -4.50
C ASN A 147 3.82 -19.03 -4.81
N THR A 148 3.11 -17.90 -4.68
CA THR A 148 1.69 -17.81 -5.05
C THR A 148 1.50 -18.04 -6.55
N GLU A 149 2.30 -17.38 -7.39
CA GLU A 149 2.28 -17.58 -8.85
C GLU A 149 2.56 -19.04 -9.26
N ILE A 150 3.52 -19.68 -8.60
CA ILE A 150 3.82 -21.11 -8.81
C ILE A 150 2.62 -21.98 -8.42
N ASN A 151 2.01 -21.73 -7.26
CA ASN A 151 0.86 -22.50 -6.80
C ASN A 151 -0.34 -22.34 -7.73
N ASP A 152 -0.62 -21.13 -8.19
CA ASP A 152 -1.70 -20.87 -9.14
C ASP A 152 -1.47 -21.59 -10.47
N ASN A 153 -0.22 -21.59 -10.96
CA ASN A 153 0.16 -22.31 -12.18
C ASN A 153 -0.01 -23.82 -12.02
N LEU A 154 0.50 -24.39 -10.90
CA LEU A 154 0.35 -25.82 -10.60
C LEU A 154 -1.11 -26.23 -10.48
N TYR A 155 -1.94 -25.40 -9.83
CA TYR A 155 -3.38 -25.63 -9.75
C TYR A 155 -4.05 -25.63 -11.12
N ALA A 156 -3.71 -24.67 -11.98
CA ALA A 156 -4.22 -24.59 -13.35
C ALA A 156 -3.82 -25.82 -14.19
N GLN A 157 -2.57 -26.29 -14.05
CA GLN A 157 -2.07 -27.51 -14.71
C GLN A 157 -2.81 -28.76 -14.22
N ALA A 158 -2.94 -28.91 -12.90
CA ALA A 158 -3.65 -30.05 -12.30
C ALA A 158 -5.11 -30.09 -12.77
N LYS A 159 -5.78 -28.94 -12.80
CA LYS A 159 -7.16 -28.80 -13.31
C LYS A 159 -7.24 -29.22 -14.78
N THR A 160 -6.29 -28.80 -15.60
CA THR A 160 -6.26 -29.17 -17.04
C THR A 160 -6.06 -30.66 -17.23
N ILE A 161 -5.15 -31.28 -16.48
CA ILE A 161 -4.90 -32.73 -16.54
C ILE A 161 -6.14 -33.53 -16.11
N PHE A 162 -6.76 -33.08 -15.01
CA PHE A 162 -7.99 -33.71 -14.49
C PHE A 162 -9.09 -33.70 -15.54
N TYR A 163 -9.39 -32.53 -16.12
CA TYR A 163 -10.47 -32.43 -17.11
C TYR A 163 -10.15 -33.18 -18.40
N LYS A 164 -8.91 -33.17 -18.88
CA LYS A 164 -8.51 -33.89 -20.09
C LYS A 164 -8.40 -35.41 -19.87
N GLY A 165 -8.02 -35.85 -18.66
CA GLY A 165 -7.80 -37.26 -18.36
C GLY A 165 -9.03 -38.02 -17.85
N ILE A 166 -9.98 -37.33 -17.21
CA ILE A 166 -11.12 -37.96 -16.50
C ILE A 166 -12.45 -37.66 -17.16
N MET A 167 -12.59 -36.48 -17.81
CA MET A 167 -13.78 -36.20 -18.59
C MET A 167 -13.57 -36.71 -20.04
N PRO A 168 -14.29 -37.75 -20.50
CA PRO A 168 -14.28 -38.10 -21.90
C PRO A 168 -14.80 -36.92 -22.69
N SER A 169 -14.09 -36.50 -23.74
CA SER A 169 -14.65 -35.58 -24.71
C SER A 169 -15.92 -36.23 -25.25
N GLU A 170 -17.10 -35.62 -24.97
CA GLU A 170 -18.30 -35.98 -25.70
C GLU A 170 -17.95 -35.81 -27.18
N ARG A 171 -17.93 -36.97 -27.88
CA ARG A 171 -17.83 -36.99 -29.34
C ARG A 171 -19.19 -36.51 -29.85
N ILE A 172 -19.24 -35.30 -30.34
CA ILE A 172 -20.27 -34.86 -31.29
C ILE A 172 -19.90 -35.38 -32.67
#